data_a295097a0003cd900c4d714165e4b502
#
_entry.id   a295097a0003cd900c4d714165e4b502
#
_cell.length_a   1.000
_cell.length_b   1.000
_cell.length_c   1.000
_cell.angle_alpha   90.00
_cell.angle_beta   90.00
_cell.angle_gamma   90.00
#
_symmetry.space_group_name_H-M   'P 1'
#
loop_
_entity.id
_entity.type
_entity.pdbx_description
1 polymer ?
#
loop_
_entity_poly.entity_id
_entity_poly.type
_entity_poly.pdbx_seq_one_letter_code
_entity_poly.pdbx_strand_id
1 'polypeptide(L)'
;MQSGSTGPGIVSEYAPKANLQEFSTDEEARTALEQGRVDAYVIDQTMQMGAIVKNPGKYKIVGEPFGPKDNYGIGMPKDSDGVDFVNAFLKKIEDDGTWAALWQVAIGDRTDVKTVPEPPAIGA
;
A
#
# COMPACT_ATOMS: atom_id res chain seq x y z
N MET A 1 -13.19 1.97 6.17
CA MET A 1 -11.73 1.81 6.38
C MET A 1 -11.44 1.15 7.71
N GLN A 2 -10.18 0.74 7.96
CA GLN A 2 -9.81 0.07 9.21
C GLN A 2 -9.63 1.10 10.34
N SER A 3 -10.22 0.83 11.49
CA SER A 3 -10.05 1.65 12.70
C SER A 3 -8.63 1.54 13.27
N GLY A 4 -8.16 2.61 13.91
CA GLY A 4 -6.81 2.66 14.47
C GLY A 4 -5.67 2.80 13.44
N SER A 5 -5.98 2.93 12.14
CA SER A 5 -5.01 3.30 11.11
C SER A 5 -4.92 4.83 10.94
N THR A 6 -4.00 5.31 10.12
CA THR A 6 -3.88 6.73 9.73
C THR A 6 -5.00 7.19 8.80
N GLY A 7 -5.67 6.24 8.16
CA GLY A 7 -6.69 6.46 7.13
C GLY A 7 -7.84 7.39 7.52
N PRO A 8 -8.49 7.24 8.70
CA PRO A 8 -9.59 8.11 9.11
C PRO A 8 -9.22 9.60 9.10
N GLY A 9 -8.03 9.95 9.60
CA GLY A 9 -7.52 11.32 9.58
C GLY A 9 -7.31 11.85 8.17
N ILE A 10 -6.70 11.03 7.30
CA ILE A 10 -6.45 11.38 5.89
C ILE A 10 -7.79 11.61 5.15
N VAL A 11 -8.76 10.70 5.29
CA VAL A 11 -10.05 10.87 4.62
C VAL A 11 -10.81 12.10 5.14
N SER A 12 -10.75 12.38 6.44
CA SER A 12 -11.36 13.59 6.99
C SER A 12 -10.80 14.88 6.40
N GLU A 13 -9.51 14.88 6.06
CA GLU A 13 -8.83 16.02 5.43
C GLU A 13 -9.18 16.13 3.94
N TYR A 14 -9.08 15.04 3.19
CA TYR A 14 -9.21 15.05 1.72
C TYR A 14 -10.64 14.90 1.22
N ALA A 15 -11.52 14.31 2.04
CA ALA A 15 -12.94 14.13 1.72
C ALA A 15 -13.85 14.47 2.92
N PRO A 16 -13.86 15.73 3.40
CA PRO A 16 -14.55 16.13 4.64
C PRO A 16 -16.07 15.96 4.62
N LYS A 17 -16.64 15.71 3.46
CA LYS A 17 -18.08 15.46 3.29
C LYS A 17 -18.42 13.96 3.24
N ALA A 18 -17.43 13.08 3.27
CA ALA A 18 -17.66 11.64 3.25
C ALA A 18 -18.26 11.18 4.59
N ASN A 19 -19.24 10.27 4.50
CA ASN A 19 -19.73 9.57 5.68
C ASN A 19 -18.76 8.42 6.02
N LEU A 20 -17.90 8.64 6.99
CA LEU A 20 -16.84 7.72 7.34
C LEU A 20 -17.37 6.57 8.20
N GLN A 21 -17.13 5.34 7.75
CA GLN A 21 -17.36 4.12 8.53
C GLN A 21 -16.04 3.41 8.81
N GLU A 22 -15.81 3.07 10.07
CA GLU A 22 -14.64 2.34 10.51
C GLU A 22 -15.00 0.88 10.85
N PHE A 23 -14.09 -0.03 10.53
CA PHE A 23 -14.21 -1.47 10.77
C PHE A 23 -13.00 -1.97 11.53
N SER A 24 -13.15 -3.04 12.30
CA SER A 24 -12.06 -3.57 13.12
C SER A 24 -10.95 -4.19 12.27
N THR A 25 -11.29 -4.72 11.10
CA THR A 25 -10.32 -5.37 10.20
C THR A 25 -10.48 -4.91 8.75
N ASP A 26 -9.41 -5.07 7.95
CA ASP A 26 -9.42 -4.89 6.51
C ASP A 26 -10.46 -5.80 5.83
N GLU A 27 -10.58 -7.04 6.27
CA GLU A 27 -11.52 -8.01 5.70
C GLU A 27 -12.98 -7.58 5.92
N GLU A 28 -13.31 -7.08 7.11
CA GLU A 28 -14.67 -6.56 7.39
C GLU A 28 -14.99 -5.34 6.51
N ALA A 29 -14.04 -4.43 6.32
CA ALA A 29 -14.20 -3.26 5.47
C ALA A 29 -14.41 -3.65 3.99
N ARG A 30 -13.64 -4.60 3.48
CA ARG A 30 -13.83 -5.13 2.11
C ARG A 30 -15.16 -5.86 1.96
N THR A 31 -15.53 -6.67 2.95
CA THR A 31 -16.84 -7.34 2.97
C THR A 31 -17.98 -6.33 2.94
N ALA A 32 -17.86 -5.22 3.65
CA ALA A 32 -18.84 -4.15 3.63
C ALA A 32 -18.97 -3.50 2.23
N LEU A 33 -17.85 -3.29 1.53
CA LEU A 33 -17.85 -2.81 0.15
C LEU A 33 -18.54 -3.82 -0.78
N GLU A 34 -18.21 -5.09 -0.67
CA GLU A 34 -18.77 -6.16 -1.50
C GLU A 34 -20.29 -6.32 -1.33
N GLN A 35 -20.77 -6.06 -0.11
CA GLN A 35 -22.20 -6.10 0.23
C GLN A 35 -22.93 -4.78 -0.07
N GLY A 36 -22.25 -3.77 -0.62
CA GLY A 36 -22.85 -2.47 -0.91
C GLY A 36 -23.23 -1.67 0.34
N ARG A 37 -22.66 -1.99 1.51
CA ARG A 37 -22.87 -1.23 2.76
C ARG A 37 -22.05 0.06 2.79
N VAL A 38 -21.00 0.13 2.01
CA VAL A 38 -20.19 1.32 1.76
C VAL A 38 -19.92 1.42 0.25
N ASP A 39 -19.77 2.65 -0.24
CA ASP A 39 -19.58 2.94 -1.67
C ASP A 39 -18.12 2.83 -2.09
N ALA A 40 -17.19 3.04 -1.15
CA ALA A 40 -15.75 2.98 -1.40
C ALA A 40 -15.01 2.49 -0.16
N TYR A 41 -13.84 1.88 -0.39
CA TYR A 41 -12.90 1.48 0.65
C TYR A 41 -11.57 2.20 0.43
N VAL A 42 -11.12 2.93 1.43
CA VAL A 42 -9.84 3.67 1.41
C VAL A 42 -8.85 2.97 2.31
N ILE A 43 -7.69 2.66 1.77
CA ILE A 43 -6.57 2.00 2.44
C ILE A 43 -5.29 2.29 1.63
N ASP A 44 -4.15 1.93 2.19
CA ASP A 44 -2.86 1.96 1.50
C ASP A 44 -2.92 1.29 0.11
N GLN A 45 -2.30 1.95 -0.89
CA GLN A 45 -2.37 1.51 -2.27
C GLN A 45 -1.77 0.12 -2.48
N THR A 46 -0.70 -0.24 -1.78
CA THR A 46 -0.08 -1.57 -1.91
C THR A 46 -1.01 -2.67 -1.43
N MET A 47 -1.79 -2.42 -0.37
CA MET A 47 -2.80 -3.36 0.11
C MET A 47 -3.96 -3.50 -0.88
N GLN A 48 -4.39 -2.38 -1.52
CA GLN A 48 -5.40 -2.44 -2.60
C GLN A 48 -4.90 -3.28 -3.77
N MET A 49 -3.68 -3.04 -4.23
CA MET A 49 -3.07 -3.81 -5.31
C MET A 49 -2.99 -5.31 -4.97
N GLY A 50 -2.59 -5.64 -3.75
CA GLY A 50 -2.59 -7.02 -3.26
C GLY A 50 -3.97 -7.67 -3.27
N ALA A 51 -5.03 -6.93 -2.92
CA ALA A 51 -6.41 -7.42 -2.98
C ALA A 51 -6.88 -7.66 -4.43
N ILE A 52 -6.53 -6.77 -5.37
CA ILE A 52 -6.85 -6.90 -6.80
C ILE A 52 -6.15 -8.11 -7.40
N VAL A 53 -4.87 -8.31 -7.11
CA VAL A 53 -4.08 -9.47 -7.59
C VAL A 53 -4.70 -10.79 -7.13
N LYS A 54 -5.16 -10.85 -5.88
CA LYS A 54 -5.82 -12.04 -5.31
C LYS A 54 -7.24 -12.28 -5.84
N ASN A 55 -7.91 -11.22 -6.29
CA ASN A 55 -9.31 -11.27 -6.73
C ASN A 55 -9.48 -10.53 -8.07
N PRO A 56 -8.96 -11.09 -9.18
CA PRO A 56 -9.00 -10.42 -10.48
C PRO A 56 -10.42 -10.05 -10.90
N GLY A 57 -10.61 -8.79 -11.32
CA GLY A 57 -11.90 -8.26 -11.79
C GLY A 57 -12.92 -7.92 -10.71
N LYS A 58 -12.63 -8.18 -9.42
CA LYS A 58 -13.55 -7.90 -8.31
C LYS A 58 -13.51 -6.46 -7.83
N TYR A 59 -12.33 -5.85 -7.86
CA TYR A 59 -12.10 -4.48 -7.41
C TYR A 59 -11.43 -3.64 -8.49
N LYS A 60 -11.58 -2.35 -8.41
CA LYS A 60 -10.83 -1.36 -9.19
C LYS A 60 -10.36 -0.21 -8.30
N ILE A 61 -9.20 0.35 -8.62
CA ILE A 61 -8.75 1.60 -8.04
C ILE A 61 -9.46 2.75 -8.77
N VAL A 62 -9.93 3.73 -8.03
CA VAL A 62 -10.63 4.90 -8.57
C VAL A 62 -9.89 6.16 -8.16
N GLY A 63 -9.53 6.98 -9.13
CA GLY A 63 -8.79 8.22 -8.93
C GLY A 63 -7.30 8.01 -8.66
N GLU A 64 -6.63 9.10 -8.34
CA GLU A 64 -5.21 9.11 -7.98
C GLU A 64 -5.03 8.89 -6.48
N PRO A 65 -3.89 8.33 -6.05
CA PRO A 65 -3.54 8.26 -4.64
C PRO A 65 -3.54 9.64 -3.99
N PHE A 66 -4.02 9.72 -2.76
CA PHE A 66 -4.05 10.94 -1.98
C PHE A 66 -3.54 10.68 -0.55
N GLY A 67 -3.14 11.75 0.12
CA GLY A 67 -2.51 11.68 1.43
C GLY A 67 -0.98 11.71 1.36
N PRO A 68 -0.31 11.62 2.51
CA PRO A 68 1.15 11.58 2.58
C PRO A 68 1.70 10.30 1.95
N LYS A 69 2.93 10.36 1.45
CA LYS A 69 3.65 9.15 1.03
C LYS A 69 4.13 8.39 2.26
N ASP A 70 3.83 7.11 2.34
CA ASP A 70 4.36 6.21 3.35
C ASP A 70 5.64 5.54 2.85
N ASN A 71 6.69 5.62 3.65
CA ASN A 71 7.93 4.89 3.41
C ASN A 71 7.90 3.58 4.17
N TYR A 72 8.08 2.47 3.46
CA TYR A 72 8.18 1.16 4.08
C TYR A 72 9.59 0.90 4.54
N GLY A 73 9.73 0.30 5.72
CA GLY A 73 11.01 -0.08 6.30
C GLY A 73 11.04 -1.55 6.70
N ILE A 74 12.24 -2.09 6.83
CA ILE A 74 12.48 -3.43 7.37
C ILE A 74 12.86 -3.29 8.83
N GLY A 75 11.97 -3.73 9.73
CA GLY A 75 12.23 -3.73 11.17
C GLY A 75 13.23 -4.84 11.53
N MET A 76 14.24 -4.48 12.32
CA MET A 76 15.26 -5.39 12.83
C MET A 76 15.44 -5.20 14.34
N PRO A 77 15.98 -6.19 15.07
CA PRO A 77 16.36 -6.00 16.47
C PRO A 77 17.29 -4.80 16.63
N LYS A 78 17.14 -4.08 17.74
CA LYS A 78 18.05 -2.96 18.06
C LYS A 78 19.49 -3.46 18.06
N ASP A 79 20.41 -2.67 17.51
CA ASP A 79 21.84 -2.96 17.39
C ASP A 79 22.16 -4.25 16.58
N SER A 80 21.27 -4.63 15.66
CA SER A 80 21.52 -5.76 14.74
C SER A 80 22.65 -5.44 13.77
N ASP A 81 23.61 -6.32 13.64
CA ASP A 81 24.68 -6.28 12.63
C ASP A 81 24.16 -6.58 11.19
N GLY A 82 22.94 -7.09 11.10
CA GLY A 82 22.28 -7.34 9.81
C GLY A 82 21.81 -6.08 9.06
N VAL A 83 21.77 -4.90 9.72
CA VAL A 83 21.29 -3.67 9.10
C VAL A 83 22.14 -3.29 7.89
N ASP A 84 23.47 -3.33 8.03
CA ASP A 84 24.38 -2.99 6.94
C ASP A 84 24.24 -3.96 5.75
N PHE A 85 24.05 -5.24 6.03
CA PHE A 85 23.81 -6.24 5.00
C PHE A 85 22.50 -5.97 4.24
N VAL A 86 21.41 -5.69 4.97
CA VAL A 86 20.09 -5.40 4.37
C VAL A 86 20.16 -4.12 3.54
N ASN A 87 20.77 -3.06 4.06
CA ASN A 87 20.93 -1.81 3.33
C ASN A 87 21.77 -1.99 2.05
N ALA A 88 22.87 -2.75 2.12
CA ALA A 88 23.69 -3.06 0.94
C ALA A 88 22.92 -3.90 -0.09
N PHE A 89 22.12 -4.85 0.36
CA PHE A 89 21.25 -5.64 -0.52
C PHE A 89 20.18 -4.78 -1.20
N LEU A 90 19.47 -3.93 -0.45
CA LEU A 90 18.47 -3.02 -1.01
C LEU A 90 19.09 -2.11 -2.06
N LYS A 91 20.22 -1.46 -1.72
CA LYS A 91 20.95 -0.62 -2.67
C LYS A 91 21.32 -1.38 -3.94
N LYS A 92 21.81 -2.61 -3.83
CA LYS A 92 22.17 -3.43 -4.98
C LYS A 92 20.98 -3.66 -5.90
N ILE A 93 19.82 -4.07 -5.37
CA ILE A 93 18.65 -4.38 -6.20
C ILE A 93 17.99 -3.13 -6.80
N GLU A 94 18.18 -1.96 -6.19
CA GLU A 94 17.78 -0.67 -6.75
C GLU A 94 18.71 -0.28 -7.91
N ASP A 95 20.03 -0.33 -7.70
CA ASP A 95 21.04 0.07 -8.67
C ASP A 95 21.05 -0.83 -9.92
N ASP A 96 20.80 -2.13 -9.79
CA ASP A 96 20.82 -3.10 -10.90
C ASP A 96 19.47 -3.30 -11.59
N GLY A 97 18.42 -2.60 -11.14
CA GLY A 97 17.07 -2.68 -11.72
C GLY A 97 16.25 -3.88 -11.27
N THR A 98 16.78 -4.73 -10.38
CA THR A 98 16.05 -5.88 -9.83
C THR A 98 14.79 -5.44 -9.08
N TRP A 99 14.85 -4.34 -8.32
CA TRP A 99 13.67 -3.76 -7.66
C TRP A 99 12.52 -3.52 -8.66
N ALA A 100 12.80 -2.79 -9.74
CA ALA A 100 11.80 -2.47 -10.75
C ALA A 100 11.23 -3.74 -11.42
N ALA A 101 12.09 -4.72 -11.72
CA ALA A 101 11.67 -5.99 -12.30
C ALA A 101 10.77 -6.79 -11.35
N LEU A 102 11.12 -6.87 -10.08
CA LEU A 102 10.30 -7.56 -9.07
C LEU A 102 8.94 -6.88 -8.89
N TRP A 103 8.93 -5.54 -8.84
CA TRP A 103 7.68 -4.79 -8.74
C TRP A 103 6.79 -5.03 -9.97
N GLN A 104 7.38 -5.00 -11.17
CA GLN A 104 6.64 -5.24 -12.41
C GLN A 104 5.96 -6.61 -12.40
N VAL A 105 6.68 -7.66 -12.05
CA VAL A 105 6.13 -9.04 -12.00
C VAL A 105 5.07 -9.19 -10.89
N ALA A 106 5.31 -8.58 -9.72
CA ALA A 106 4.42 -8.73 -8.57
C ALA A 106 3.13 -7.93 -8.70
N ILE A 107 3.20 -6.72 -9.24
CA ILE A 107 2.13 -5.72 -9.24
C ILE A 107 1.79 -5.25 -10.66
N GLY A 108 2.77 -4.71 -11.38
CA GLY A 108 2.57 -4.03 -12.64
C GLY A 108 1.88 -4.88 -13.71
N ASP A 109 2.23 -6.17 -13.82
CA ASP A 109 1.64 -7.09 -14.80
C ASP A 109 0.25 -7.59 -14.40
N ARG A 110 -0.10 -7.43 -13.13
CA ARG A 110 -1.33 -7.98 -12.54
C ARG A 110 -2.38 -6.93 -12.18
N THR A 111 -2.05 -5.65 -12.34
CA THR A 111 -2.93 -4.52 -12.02
C THR A 111 -2.86 -3.46 -13.12
N ASP A 112 -3.71 -2.43 -13.03
CA ASP A 112 -3.65 -1.26 -13.91
C ASP A 112 -2.57 -0.25 -13.49
N VAL A 113 -1.90 -0.47 -12.34
CA VAL A 113 -0.81 0.39 -11.86
C VAL A 113 0.48 -0.03 -12.54
N LYS A 114 0.93 0.73 -13.54
CA LYS A 114 2.09 0.43 -14.38
C LYS A 114 3.36 1.18 -13.99
N THR A 115 3.22 2.25 -13.22
CA THR A 115 4.38 3.06 -12.79
C THR A 115 5.05 2.40 -11.61
N VAL A 116 6.32 2.02 -11.78
CA VAL A 116 7.15 1.53 -10.67
C VAL A 116 7.38 2.69 -9.70
N PRO A 117 7.06 2.55 -8.41
CA PRO A 117 7.33 3.61 -7.45
C PRO A 117 8.83 3.78 -7.25
N GLU A 118 9.24 5.02 -7.03
CA GLU A 118 10.61 5.31 -6.60
C GLU A 118 10.81 4.76 -5.18
N PRO A 119 11.84 3.95 -4.94
CA PRO A 119 12.12 3.42 -3.61
C PRO A 119 12.51 4.55 -2.65
N PRO A 120 12.24 4.41 -1.33
CA PRO A 120 12.68 5.37 -0.35
C PRO A 120 14.20 5.36 -0.19
N ALA A 121 14.77 6.46 0.30
CA ALA A 121 16.21 6.52 0.58
C ALA A 121 16.61 5.48 1.63
N ILE A 122 17.66 4.71 1.33
CA ILE A 122 18.17 3.67 2.23
C ILE A 122 18.92 4.32 3.39
N GLY A 123 18.63 3.87 4.61
CA GLY A 123 19.32 4.34 5.81
C GLY A 123 18.91 5.75 6.28
N ALA A 124 17.76 6.25 5.85
CA ALA A 124 17.20 7.53 6.31
C ALA A 124 16.45 7.38 7.64
#